data_1c5c4f8938e95f83144c8bdb65d8f4e3
#
_entry.id   1c5c4f8938e95f83144c8bdb65d8f4e3
#
_cell.length_a   1.000
_cell.length_b   1.000
_cell.length_c   1.000
_cell.angle_alpha   90.00
_cell.angle_beta   90.00
_cell.angle_gamma   90.00
#
_symmetry.space_group_name_H-M   'P 1'
#
loop_
_entity.id
_entity.type
_entity.pdbx_description
1 polymer ?
#
loop_
_entity_poly.entity_id
_entity_poly.type
_entity_poly.pdbx_seq_one_letter_code
_entity_poly.pdbx_strand_id
1 'polypeptide(L)'
;MTLTACQKDEVSPSAGATSQTITVSIPQGVQTRAAAADFGDGSQIDRCLLQIYRNGQPYGEQQTATVTGNTATFNLRLVAQQKYDFVFWADCSEAGYETDDLSAITLGSDADYTGNDDKFDAFFLCKKDYTVTESFSETFTLRRPFGQLNVKTLDLAAIPDNAADLKPAKVKVNFTSLPNTFNALTGEESGEAAVEYTADVLNATGELTVDYIWAPVEQATLADFKMTFLDAAGKEISANSDFKSIPIRRNYRTMAVSYTHLRAHETGAYL
;
A
#
# COMPACT_ATOMS: atom_id res chain seq x y z
N MET A 1 -45.00 -35.18 14.60
CA MET A 1 -43.69 -34.52 14.56
C MET A 1 -43.85 -33.29 13.68
N THR A 2 -43.99 -32.15 14.26
CA THR A 2 -44.12 -30.84 13.56
C THR A 2 -42.72 -30.22 13.45
N LEU A 3 -42.23 -30.08 12.24
CA LEU A 3 -41.00 -29.38 11.94
C LEU A 3 -41.28 -27.88 12.02
N THR A 4 -40.72 -27.22 13.03
CA THR A 4 -40.69 -25.76 13.11
C THR A 4 -39.55 -25.26 12.20
N ALA A 5 -39.89 -24.60 11.10
CA ALA A 5 -38.92 -23.90 10.27
C ALA A 5 -38.39 -22.68 11.05
N CYS A 6 -37.09 -22.61 11.25
CA CYS A 6 -36.42 -21.37 11.66
C CYS A 6 -36.62 -20.33 10.57
N GLN A 7 -37.44 -19.32 10.82
CA GLN A 7 -37.45 -18.09 10.05
C GLN A 7 -36.12 -17.37 10.29
N LYS A 8 -35.40 -17.13 9.24
CA LYS A 8 -34.27 -16.22 9.23
C LYS A 8 -34.86 -14.83 9.48
N ASP A 9 -34.60 -14.26 10.65
CA ASP A 9 -35.00 -12.87 10.94
C ASP A 9 -34.27 -11.96 9.94
N GLU A 10 -34.96 -11.56 8.89
CA GLU A 10 -34.57 -10.39 8.12
C GLU A 10 -34.69 -9.20 9.07
N VAL A 11 -33.55 -8.57 9.40
CA VAL A 11 -33.55 -7.33 10.17
C VAL A 11 -34.28 -6.28 9.34
N SER A 12 -35.57 -6.12 9.60
CA SER A 12 -36.35 -5.03 9.04
C SER A 12 -35.65 -3.70 9.36
N PRO A 13 -35.55 -2.77 8.40
CA PRO A 13 -34.97 -1.47 8.66
C PRO A 13 -35.67 -0.83 9.85
N SER A 14 -34.93 -0.57 10.93
CA SER A 14 -35.47 0.01 12.14
C SER A 14 -36.23 1.31 11.81
N ALA A 15 -37.41 1.47 12.38
CA ALA A 15 -38.20 2.70 12.26
C ALA A 15 -37.31 3.90 12.65
N GLY A 16 -37.07 4.85 11.71
CA GLY A 16 -36.16 5.98 11.89
C GLY A 16 -34.85 5.92 11.09
N ALA A 17 -34.64 4.89 10.28
CA ALA A 17 -33.49 4.86 9.37
C ALA A 17 -33.71 5.85 8.21
N THR A 18 -32.74 6.72 7.99
CA THR A 18 -32.73 7.73 6.94
C THR A 18 -31.69 7.39 5.87
N SER A 19 -31.80 8.01 4.70
CA SER A 19 -30.86 7.78 3.60
C SER A 19 -29.66 8.71 3.70
N GLN A 20 -28.47 8.15 3.67
CA GLN A 20 -27.20 8.87 3.67
C GLN A 20 -26.38 8.48 2.43
N THR A 21 -25.65 9.44 1.88
CA THR A 21 -24.69 9.19 0.81
C THR A 21 -23.30 9.63 1.26
N ILE A 22 -22.35 8.72 1.19
CA ILE A 22 -20.94 9.01 1.43
C ILE A 22 -20.17 8.80 0.13
N THR A 23 -19.43 9.82 -0.28
CA THR A 23 -18.45 9.73 -1.35
C THR A 23 -17.06 9.73 -0.74
N VAL A 24 -16.22 8.81 -1.14
CA VAL A 24 -14.79 8.86 -0.80
C VAL A 24 -14.00 9.29 -2.02
N SER A 25 -12.95 10.09 -1.79
CA SER A 25 -12.01 10.51 -2.82
C SER A 25 -10.63 9.94 -2.56
N ILE A 26 -9.99 9.44 -3.62
CA ILE A 26 -8.64 8.89 -3.61
C ILE A 26 -7.71 10.00 -4.10
N PRO A 27 -6.74 10.45 -3.28
CA PRO A 27 -5.79 11.49 -3.67
C PRO A 27 -4.90 11.00 -4.81
N GLN A 28 -4.69 11.84 -5.80
CA GLN A 28 -3.68 11.60 -6.82
C GLN A 28 -2.31 12.11 -6.35
N GLY A 29 -1.32 11.23 -6.43
CA GLY A 29 0.07 11.55 -6.10
C GLY A 29 0.44 11.40 -4.62
N VAL A 30 1.72 11.22 -4.38
CA VAL A 30 2.35 11.17 -3.06
C VAL A 30 2.76 12.58 -2.65
N GLN A 31 2.66 12.93 -1.37
CA GLN A 31 3.13 14.24 -0.89
C GLN A 31 4.67 14.29 -0.90
N THR A 32 5.27 14.67 -2.04
CA THR A 32 6.72 14.91 -2.13
C THR A 32 7.10 15.92 -3.20
N ARG A 33 8.31 16.48 -3.07
CA ARG A 33 8.87 17.53 -3.92
C ARG A 33 9.43 17.06 -5.28
N ALA A 34 9.40 15.79 -5.61
CA ALA A 34 9.92 15.26 -6.86
C ALA A 34 8.93 14.27 -7.46
N ALA A 35 8.46 14.56 -8.66
CA ALA A 35 7.72 13.60 -9.47
C ALA A 35 8.70 12.50 -9.91
N ALA A 36 8.54 11.27 -9.36
CA ALA A 36 8.88 10.10 -10.14
C ALA A 36 7.60 9.78 -10.92
N ALA A 37 7.71 9.71 -12.23
CA ALA A 37 6.60 9.37 -13.08
C ALA A 37 6.00 8.03 -12.65
N ASP A 38 4.71 7.92 -12.72
CA ASP A 38 3.92 6.72 -12.84
C ASP A 38 3.70 5.81 -11.59
N PHE A 39 4.21 6.16 -10.39
CA PHE A 39 3.96 5.39 -9.16
C PHE A 39 3.32 6.22 -8.06
N GLY A 40 2.32 5.64 -7.42
CA GLY A 40 1.62 6.29 -6.32
C GLY A 40 0.68 7.41 -6.80
N ASP A 41 0.06 7.27 -7.95
CA ASP A 41 -0.94 8.19 -8.46
C ASP A 41 -2.39 7.74 -8.17
N GLY A 42 -2.56 6.53 -7.60
CA GLY A 42 -3.85 5.93 -7.29
C GLY A 42 -4.62 5.45 -8.51
N SER A 43 -4.01 5.40 -9.70
CA SER A 43 -4.70 5.04 -10.96
C SER A 43 -5.12 3.58 -11.03
N GLN A 44 -4.45 2.70 -10.28
CA GLN A 44 -4.74 1.27 -10.23
C GLN A 44 -5.87 0.91 -9.25
N ILE A 45 -6.33 1.86 -8.44
CA ILE A 45 -7.37 1.59 -7.44
C ILE A 45 -8.72 1.44 -8.13
N ASP A 46 -9.32 0.26 -8.03
CA ASP A 46 -10.57 -0.09 -8.71
C ASP A 46 -11.74 -0.39 -7.77
N ARG A 47 -11.47 -0.66 -6.49
CA ARG A 47 -12.51 -0.92 -5.48
C ARG A 47 -12.30 -0.12 -4.20
N CYS A 48 -13.40 0.12 -3.50
CA CYS A 48 -13.41 0.66 -2.16
C CYS A 48 -14.35 -0.15 -1.28
N LEU A 49 -13.89 -0.51 -0.09
CA LEU A 49 -14.63 -1.23 0.93
C LEU A 49 -15.05 -0.27 2.03
N LEU A 50 -16.22 -0.49 2.60
CA LEU A 50 -16.73 0.20 3.78
C LEU A 50 -17.21 -0.81 4.80
N GLN A 51 -16.62 -0.82 5.98
CA GLN A 51 -17.18 -1.46 7.17
C GLN A 51 -17.62 -0.39 8.16
N ILE A 52 -18.85 -0.49 8.60
CA ILE A 52 -19.42 0.39 9.64
C ILE A 52 -19.27 -0.31 10.99
N TYR A 53 -18.94 0.47 12.01
CA TYR A 53 -18.91 -0.01 13.39
C TYR A 53 -19.83 0.84 14.26
N ARG A 54 -20.38 0.20 15.28
CA ARG A 54 -21.16 0.87 16.32
C ARG A 54 -20.80 0.27 17.67
N ASN A 55 -20.40 1.11 18.62
CA ASN A 55 -19.94 0.67 19.95
C ASN A 55 -18.79 -0.37 19.85
N GLY A 56 -17.88 -0.20 18.89
CA GLY A 56 -16.74 -1.09 18.68
C GLY A 56 -17.06 -2.44 18.04
N GLN A 57 -18.32 -2.67 17.62
CA GLN A 57 -18.73 -3.91 16.92
C GLN A 57 -19.13 -3.60 15.47
N PRO A 58 -18.86 -4.52 14.52
CA PRO A 58 -19.35 -4.38 13.16
C PRO A 58 -20.87 -4.18 13.14
N TYR A 59 -21.32 -3.22 12.33
CA TYR A 59 -22.72 -2.88 12.16
C TYR A 59 -23.12 -3.11 10.69
N GLY A 60 -23.82 -4.19 10.44
CA GLY A 60 -24.14 -4.66 9.10
C GLY A 60 -22.95 -5.33 8.40
N GLU A 61 -23.17 -5.73 7.17
CA GLU A 61 -22.16 -6.36 6.32
C GLU A 61 -21.22 -5.32 5.73
N GLN A 62 -19.99 -5.73 5.42
CA GLN A 62 -19.04 -4.93 4.67
C GLN A 62 -19.61 -4.64 3.26
N GLN A 63 -19.49 -3.42 2.81
CA GLN A 63 -19.95 -2.98 1.49
C GLN A 63 -18.77 -2.74 0.57
N THR A 64 -18.96 -3.03 -0.72
CA THR A 64 -17.98 -2.76 -1.77
C THR A 64 -18.57 -1.81 -2.80
N ALA A 65 -17.79 -0.81 -3.20
CA ALA A 65 -18.12 0.09 -4.29
C ALA A 65 -16.97 0.13 -5.31
N THR A 66 -17.32 0.22 -6.59
CA THR A 66 -16.33 0.42 -7.65
C THR A 66 -15.81 1.86 -7.60
N VAL A 67 -14.50 2.01 -7.78
CA VAL A 67 -13.87 3.33 -7.92
C VAL A 67 -13.98 3.78 -9.37
N THR A 68 -14.50 4.98 -9.57
CA THR A 68 -14.62 5.61 -10.88
C THR A 68 -14.19 7.07 -10.79
N GLY A 69 -13.23 7.48 -11.61
CA GLY A 69 -12.70 8.84 -11.58
C GLY A 69 -12.14 9.22 -10.20
N ASN A 70 -11.43 8.30 -9.55
CA ASN A 70 -10.84 8.45 -8.20
C ASN A 70 -11.87 8.68 -7.08
N THR A 71 -13.11 8.26 -7.28
CA THR A 71 -14.15 8.33 -6.25
C THR A 71 -14.94 7.03 -6.16
N ALA A 72 -15.43 6.71 -4.96
CA ALA A 72 -16.41 5.66 -4.73
C ALA A 72 -17.56 6.22 -3.89
N THR A 73 -18.79 5.74 -4.14
CA THR A 73 -19.99 6.24 -3.48
C THR A 73 -20.74 5.11 -2.80
N PHE A 74 -21.11 5.32 -1.54
CA PHE A 74 -21.90 4.41 -0.72
C PHE A 74 -23.24 5.05 -0.37
N ASN A 75 -24.33 4.30 -0.59
CA ASN A 75 -25.66 4.70 -0.18
C ASN A 75 -26.08 3.87 1.04
N LEU A 76 -26.26 4.54 2.16
CA LEU A 76 -26.46 3.93 3.47
C LEU A 76 -27.87 4.17 3.98
N ARG A 77 -28.30 3.34 4.91
CA ARG A 77 -29.50 3.54 5.72
C ARG A 77 -29.16 3.36 7.19
N LEU A 78 -28.99 4.48 7.88
CA LEU A 78 -28.55 4.52 9.27
C LEU A 78 -29.58 5.26 10.13
N VAL A 79 -29.58 4.96 11.42
CA VAL A 79 -30.44 5.63 12.37
C VAL A 79 -29.86 7.00 12.72
N ALA A 80 -30.67 8.04 12.52
CA ALA A 80 -30.26 9.42 12.85
C ALA A 80 -29.97 9.57 14.34
N GLN A 81 -29.11 10.56 14.67
CA GLN A 81 -28.65 10.89 16.03
C GLN A 81 -27.89 9.75 16.75
N GLN A 82 -27.47 8.73 15.98
CA GLN A 82 -26.56 7.69 16.48
C GLN A 82 -25.15 7.97 16.00
N LYS A 83 -24.17 7.46 16.75
CA LYS A 83 -22.75 7.52 16.39
C LYS A 83 -22.31 6.22 15.75
N TYR A 84 -21.51 6.38 14.70
CA TYR A 84 -20.90 5.27 13.96
C TYR A 84 -19.44 5.59 13.66
N ASP A 85 -18.62 4.54 13.52
CA ASP A 85 -17.30 4.65 12.94
C ASP A 85 -17.39 4.12 11.50
N PHE A 86 -16.92 4.91 10.54
CA PHE A 86 -16.81 4.51 9.14
C PHE A 86 -15.37 4.17 8.84
N VAL A 87 -15.11 2.94 8.44
CA VAL A 87 -13.78 2.46 8.07
C VAL A 87 -13.78 2.14 6.59
N PHE A 88 -12.94 2.86 5.87
CA PHE A 88 -12.79 2.72 4.42
C PHE A 88 -11.43 2.12 4.11
N TRP A 89 -11.42 1.24 3.11
CA TRP A 89 -10.23 0.69 2.48
C TRP A 89 -10.42 0.71 0.97
N ALA A 90 -9.46 1.22 0.20
CA ALA A 90 -9.49 1.24 -1.25
C ALA A 90 -8.18 0.71 -1.80
N ASP A 91 -8.24 -0.25 -2.72
CA ASP A 91 -7.11 -0.94 -3.31
C ASP A 91 -7.39 -1.36 -4.76
N CYS A 92 -6.39 -1.92 -5.41
CA CYS A 92 -6.55 -2.72 -6.61
C CYS A 92 -7.02 -4.12 -6.21
N SER A 93 -8.14 -4.58 -6.77
CA SER A 93 -8.71 -5.90 -6.45
C SER A 93 -7.78 -7.06 -6.80
N GLU A 94 -6.84 -6.85 -7.74
CA GLU A 94 -5.83 -7.84 -8.16
C GLU A 94 -4.57 -7.85 -7.27
N ALA A 95 -4.45 -6.94 -6.31
CA ALA A 95 -3.29 -6.89 -5.42
C ALA A 95 -3.22 -8.08 -4.46
N GLY A 96 -4.37 -8.70 -4.17
CA GLY A 96 -4.43 -9.86 -3.28
C GLY A 96 -4.43 -9.51 -1.80
N TYR A 97 -4.87 -8.29 -1.42
CA TYR A 97 -5.08 -7.96 -0.01
C TYR A 97 -6.22 -8.77 0.58
N GLU A 98 -6.00 -9.37 1.76
CA GLU A 98 -7.04 -9.96 2.59
C GLU A 98 -7.72 -8.85 3.39
N THR A 99 -8.98 -8.58 3.07
CA THR A 99 -9.72 -7.42 3.54
C THR A 99 -11.06 -7.77 4.18
N ASP A 100 -11.31 -9.04 4.48
CA ASP A 100 -12.53 -9.49 5.16
C ASP A 100 -12.66 -8.88 6.57
N ASP A 101 -11.52 -8.62 7.20
CA ASP A 101 -11.41 -7.89 8.46
C ASP A 101 -10.51 -6.66 8.30
N LEU A 102 -11.12 -5.47 8.24
CA LEU A 102 -10.38 -4.22 8.12
C LEU A 102 -9.56 -3.86 9.38
N SER A 103 -9.67 -4.62 10.46
CA SER A 103 -8.80 -4.48 11.63
C SER A 103 -7.49 -5.27 11.53
N ALA A 104 -7.35 -6.14 10.51
CA ALA A 104 -6.21 -7.02 10.35
C ALA A 104 -5.90 -7.28 8.85
N ILE A 105 -5.77 -6.22 8.08
CA ILE A 105 -5.47 -6.31 6.64
C ILE A 105 -4.06 -6.83 6.44
N THR A 106 -3.91 -7.88 5.64
CA THR A 106 -2.63 -8.47 5.23
C THR A 106 -2.55 -8.55 3.72
N LEU A 107 -1.36 -8.75 3.20
CA LEU A 107 -1.20 -9.25 1.84
C LEU A 107 -1.37 -10.77 1.89
N GLY A 108 -2.29 -11.32 1.10
CA GLY A 108 -2.60 -12.74 1.10
C GLY A 108 -1.38 -13.61 0.75
N SER A 109 -1.38 -14.85 1.23
CA SER A 109 -0.27 -15.79 1.02
C SER A 109 -0.02 -16.11 -0.46
N ASP A 110 -1.04 -15.95 -1.29
CA ASP A 110 -0.99 -16.22 -2.73
C ASP A 110 -0.66 -14.96 -3.55
N ALA A 111 -0.48 -13.82 -2.89
CA ALA A 111 -0.10 -12.58 -3.54
C ALA A 111 1.41 -12.58 -3.80
N ASP A 112 1.80 -12.55 -5.07
CA ASP A 112 3.19 -12.38 -5.49
C ASP A 112 3.60 -10.90 -5.36
N TYR A 113 4.01 -10.49 -4.15
CA TYR A 113 4.54 -9.15 -3.97
C TYR A 113 5.84 -8.97 -4.77
N THR A 114 5.90 -7.89 -5.50
CA THR A 114 7.11 -7.41 -6.15
C THR A 114 7.19 -5.88 -6.05
N GLY A 115 8.39 -5.34 -6.04
CA GLY A 115 8.57 -3.90 -6.29
C GLY A 115 8.20 -3.54 -7.73
N ASN A 116 8.09 -2.24 -8.00
CA ASN A 116 7.77 -1.71 -9.33
C ASN A 116 6.36 -2.06 -9.84
N ASP A 117 5.43 -2.37 -8.95
CA ASP A 117 4.05 -2.69 -9.29
C ASP A 117 3.08 -1.81 -8.49
N ASP A 118 2.43 -0.87 -9.19
CA ASP A 118 1.55 0.12 -8.59
C ASP A 118 0.22 -0.46 -8.08
N LYS A 119 -0.10 -1.72 -8.44
CA LYS A 119 -1.28 -2.40 -7.89
C LYS A 119 -1.25 -2.56 -6.38
N PHE A 120 -0.05 -2.54 -5.76
CA PHE A 120 0.10 -2.61 -4.31
C PHE A 120 -0.11 -1.29 -3.57
N ASP A 121 -0.42 -0.19 -4.28
CA ASP A 121 -0.87 1.03 -3.62
C ASP A 121 -2.27 0.82 -3.01
N ALA A 122 -2.55 1.46 -1.88
CA ALA A 122 -3.86 1.43 -1.24
C ALA A 122 -4.12 2.67 -0.40
N PHE A 123 -5.38 2.87 -0.04
CA PHE A 123 -5.81 4.03 0.73
C PHE A 123 -6.82 3.62 1.80
N PHE A 124 -6.83 4.33 2.91
CA PHE A 124 -7.76 4.10 4.00
C PHE A 124 -8.22 5.39 4.69
N LEU A 125 -9.29 5.26 5.43
CA LEU A 125 -9.73 6.27 6.40
C LEU A 125 -10.55 5.58 7.49
N CYS A 126 -10.32 5.93 8.75
CA CYS A 126 -11.25 5.68 9.83
C CYS A 126 -11.84 7.03 10.30
N LYS A 127 -13.14 7.21 10.12
CA LYS A 127 -13.89 8.35 10.62
C LYS A 127 -14.65 7.92 11.87
N LYS A 128 -14.07 8.16 13.03
CA LYS A 128 -14.61 7.76 14.33
C LYS A 128 -15.70 8.71 14.85
N ASP A 129 -16.60 8.16 15.65
CA ASP A 129 -17.63 8.90 16.41
C ASP A 129 -18.49 9.84 15.56
N TYR A 130 -18.74 9.48 14.30
CA TYR A 130 -19.53 10.30 13.39
C TYR A 130 -21.00 10.24 13.77
N THR A 131 -21.57 11.38 14.17
CA THR A 131 -23.00 11.47 14.48
C THR A 131 -23.79 11.66 13.19
N VAL A 132 -24.60 10.64 12.86
CA VAL A 132 -25.45 10.66 11.66
C VAL A 132 -26.60 11.64 11.85
N THR A 133 -26.79 12.57 10.91
CA THR A 133 -27.97 13.42 10.81
C THR A 133 -29.08 12.73 10.02
N GLU A 134 -30.24 13.36 9.87
CA GLU A 134 -31.41 12.72 9.20
C GLU A 134 -31.11 12.31 7.76
N SER A 135 -30.52 13.21 6.98
CA SER A 135 -29.99 12.88 5.67
C SER A 135 -28.77 13.74 5.39
N PHE A 136 -27.74 13.16 4.78
CA PHE A 136 -26.54 13.90 4.41
C PHE A 136 -25.90 13.34 3.15
N SER A 137 -25.11 14.20 2.53
CA SER A 137 -24.16 13.83 1.49
C SER A 137 -22.80 14.40 1.89
N GLU A 138 -21.82 13.52 2.12
CA GLU A 138 -20.48 13.89 2.60
C GLU A 138 -19.41 13.33 1.69
N THR A 139 -18.28 14.03 1.61
CA THR A 139 -17.10 13.55 0.91
C THR A 139 -15.94 13.45 1.87
N PHE A 140 -15.32 12.27 1.93
CA PHE A 140 -14.13 11.99 2.72
C PHE A 140 -12.94 11.71 1.81
N THR A 141 -11.79 12.28 2.13
CA THR A 141 -10.54 12.01 1.42
C THR A 141 -9.76 10.93 2.14
N LEU A 142 -9.45 9.84 1.43
CA LEU A 142 -8.63 8.75 1.91
C LEU A 142 -7.14 9.16 1.96
N ARG A 143 -6.31 8.34 2.62
CA ARG A 143 -4.86 8.56 2.72
C ARG A 143 -4.13 7.21 2.63
N ARG A 144 -2.89 7.23 2.18
CA ARG A 144 -2.07 6.01 2.11
C ARG A 144 -1.71 5.49 3.49
N PRO A 145 -1.74 4.18 3.70
CA PRO A 145 -1.19 3.53 4.89
C PRO A 145 0.33 3.34 4.78
N PHE A 146 0.89 3.49 3.59
CA PHE A 146 2.29 3.20 3.25
C PHE A 146 3.20 4.42 3.31
N GLY A 147 4.50 4.17 3.58
CA GLY A 147 5.59 4.95 3.04
C GLY A 147 6.03 4.35 1.70
N GLN A 148 6.36 5.17 0.72
CA GLN A 148 6.92 4.73 -0.56
C GLN A 148 8.44 4.79 -0.49
N LEU A 149 9.10 3.64 -0.63
CA LEU A 149 10.57 3.56 -0.74
C LEU A 149 10.97 3.47 -2.21
N ASN A 150 11.75 4.43 -2.67
CA ASN A 150 12.35 4.42 -4.00
C ASN A 150 13.86 4.21 -3.85
N VAL A 151 14.39 3.19 -4.50
CA VAL A 151 15.83 2.95 -4.53
C VAL A 151 16.40 3.36 -5.89
N LYS A 152 17.49 4.12 -5.84
CA LYS A 152 18.16 4.67 -7.02
C LYS A 152 19.65 4.41 -6.95
N THR A 153 20.29 4.15 -8.09
CA THR A 153 21.75 4.17 -8.22
C THR A 153 22.21 5.37 -9.07
N LEU A 154 23.41 5.88 -8.76
CA LEU A 154 23.96 7.05 -9.46
C LEU A 154 24.91 6.67 -10.60
N ASP A 155 25.36 5.43 -10.67
CA ASP A 155 26.43 4.98 -11.58
C ASP A 155 25.95 4.07 -12.72
N LEU A 156 24.66 3.71 -12.77
CA LEU A 156 24.12 2.85 -13.84
C LEU A 156 24.31 3.44 -15.24
N ALA A 157 24.03 4.71 -15.40
CA ALA A 157 24.22 5.41 -16.69
C ALA A 157 25.69 5.59 -17.09
N ALA A 158 26.62 5.41 -16.15
CA ALA A 158 28.05 5.54 -16.40
C ALA A 158 28.72 4.22 -16.78
N ILE A 159 28.01 3.09 -16.74
CA ILE A 159 28.49 1.78 -17.17
C ILE A 159 28.51 1.78 -18.71
N PRO A 160 29.69 1.57 -19.34
CA PRO A 160 29.80 1.58 -20.79
C PRO A 160 28.97 0.47 -21.46
N ASP A 161 28.47 0.71 -22.67
CA ASP A 161 27.68 -0.28 -23.41
C ASP A 161 28.48 -1.54 -23.79
N ASN A 162 29.80 -1.43 -23.89
CA ASN A 162 30.69 -2.60 -24.09
C ASN A 162 30.93 -3.43 -22.86
N ALA A 163 30.44 -3.00 -21.70
CA ALA A 163 30.42 -3.71 -20.43
C ALA A 163 28.98 -4.07 -20.04
N ALA A 164 28.15 -4.44 -21.01
CA ALA A 164 26.72 -4.72 -20.81
C ALA A 164 26.48 -5.89 -19.82
N ASP A 165 27.41 -6.83 -19.71
CA ASP A 165 27.41 -7.94 -18.73
C ASP A 165 27.59 -7.47 -17.28
N LEU A 166 28.08 -6.24 -17.09
CA LEU A 166 28.18 -5.58 -15.78
C LEU A 166 26.99 -4.65 -15.48
N LYS A 167 26.10 -4.44 -16.47
CA LYS A 167 24.95 -3.56 -16.31
C LYS A 167 23.78 -4.31 -15.71
N PRO A 168 23.31 -3.94 -14.50
CA PRO A 168 22.15 -4.57 -13.91
C PRO A 168 20.92 -4.45 -14.79
N ALA A 169 20.30 -5.58 -15.09
CA ALA A 169 18.98 -5.65 -15.72
C ALA A 169 17.88 -5.93 -14.71
N LYS A 170 18.24 -6.61 -13.60
CA LYS A 170 17.35 -6.98 -12.52
C LYS A 170 17.98 -6.69 -11.17
N VAL A 171 17.13 -6.55 -10.18
CA VAL A 171 17.52 -6.48 -8.76
C VAL A 171 16.74 -7.53 -7.97
N LYS A 172 17.45 -8.20 -7.07
CA LYS A 172 16.84 -9.02 -6.03
C LYS A 172 16.90 -8.26 -4.73
N VAL A 173 15.75 -8.00 -4.12
CA VAL A 173 15.62 -7.27 -2.86
C VAL A 173 15.26 -8.24 -1.76
N ASN A 174 15.91 -8.12 -0.62
CA ASN A 174 15.66 -8.94 0.56
C ASN A 174 15.52 -8.03 1.79
N PHE A 175 14.27 -7.80 2.21
CA PHE A 175 13.95 -7.17 3.48
C PHE A 175 13.92 -8.24 4.57
N THR A 176 14.71 -8.04 5.62
CA THR A 176 14.79 -9.00 6.72
C THR A 176 13.57 -8.98 7.63
N SER A 177 12.90 -7.83 7.73
CA SER A 177 11.69 -7.64 8.52
C SER A 177 10.93 -6.41 8.02
N LEU A 178 9.67 -6.59 7.63
CA LEU A 178 8.73 -5.51 7.35
C LEU A 178 7.44 -5.76 8.13
N PRO A 179 6.72 -4.71 8.56
CA PRO A 179 5.35 -4.87 9.05
C PRO A 179 4.50 -5.59 8.00
N ASN A 180 3.69 -6.55 8.41
CA ASN A 180 2.89 -7.36 7.48
C ASN A 180 1.39 -7.31 7.72
N THR A 181 0.93 -6.54 8.72
CA THR A 181 -0.49 -6.37 9.04
C THR A 181 -0.80 -4.90 9.26
N PHE A 182 -1.94 -4.46 8.77
CA PHE A 182 -2.43 -3.09 8.96
C PHE A 182 -3.85 -3.09 9.53
N ASN A 183 -4.06 -2.30 10.57
CA ASN A 183 -5.37 -2.08 11.19
C ASN A 183 -5.96 -0.75 10.72
N ALA A 184 -6.96 -0.79 9.84
CA ALA A 184 -7.57 0.42 9.31
C ALA A 184 -8.45 1.17 10.33
N LEU A 185 -8.85 0.54 11.47
CA LEU A 185 -9.62 1.18 12.53
C LEU A 185 -8.73 2.07 13.40
N THR A 186 -7.50 1.64 13.67
CA THR A 186 -6.54 2.40 14.48
C THR A 186 -5.55 3.16 13.61
N GLY A 187 -5.32 2.67 12.40
CA GLY A 187 -4.31 3.17 11.50
C GLY A 187 -2.90 2.73 11.92
N GLU A 188 -2.75 1.60 12.59
CA GLU A 188 -1.47 1.08 13.06
C GLU A 188 -1.06 -0.14 12.23
N GLU A 189 0.22 -0.23 11.96
CA GLU A 189 0.87 -1.42 11.42
C GLU A 189 1.34 -2.32 12.56
N SER A 190 1.45 -3.62 12.27
CA SER A 190 1.92 -4.64 13.22
C SER A 190 2.44 -5.88 12.51
N GLY A 191 2.89 -6.85 13.30
CA GLY A 191 3.49 -8.06 12.80
C GLY A 191 4.85 -7.80 12.17
N GLU A 192 5.51 -8.86 11.74
CA GLU A 192 6.79 -8.80 11.04
C GLU A 192 6.93 -9.99 10.10
N ALA A 193 7.40 -9.73 8.88
CA ALA A 193 7.73 -10.78 7.92
C ALA A 193 8.95 -10.38 7.10
N ALA A 194 9.75 -11.36 6.71
CA ALA A 194 10.75 -11.18 5.68
C ALA A 194 10.06 -11.13 4.31
N VAL A 195 10.55 -10.25 3.43
CA VAL A 195 10.05 -10.12 2.06
C VAL A 195 11.22 -10.20 1.10
N GLU A 196 11.12 -11.09 0.13
CA GLU A 196 12.11 -11.24 -0.94
C GLU A 196 11.40 -11.26 -2.29
N TYR A 197 11.93 -10.49 -3.24
CA TYR A 197 11.46 -10.51 -4.62
C TYR A 197 12.59 -10.19 -5.60
N THR A 198 12.35 -10.47 -6.89
CA THR A 198 13.22 -10.05 -7.98
C THR A 198 12.40 -9.26 -8.99
N ALA A 199 12.87 -8.08 -9.35
CA ALA A 199 12.22 -7.21 -10.32
C ALA A 199 13.23 -6.74 -11.39
N ASP A 200 12.73 -6.40 -12.57
CA ASP A 200 13.51 -5.65 -13.55
C ASP A 200 13.83 -4.26 -12.99
N VAL A 201 15.00 -3.71 -13.32
CA VAL A 201 15.30 -2.31 -12.96
C VAL A 201 14.28 -1.38 -13.62
N LEU A 202 13.80 -0.39 -12.89
CA LEU A 202 12.71 0.46 -13.34
C LEU A 202 13.05 1.24 -14.61
N ASN A 203 14.28 1.74 -14.70
CA ASN A 203 14.76 2.39 -15.92
C ASN A 203 16.30 2.41 -16.05
N ALA A 204 16.76 2.74 -17.26
CA ALA A 204 18.18 2.81 -17.57
C ALA A 204 18.92 4.02 -16.94
N THR A 205 18.21 4.96 -16.33
CA THR A 205 18.78 6.16 -15.70
C THR A 205 19.14 5.96 -14.24
N GLY A 206 18.86 4.78 -13.69
CA GLY A 206 19.31 4.39 -12.37
C GLY A 206 18.20 4.24 -11.32
N GLU A 207 16.95 4.40 -11.65
CA GLU A 207 15.86 4.03 -10.76
C GLU A 207 15.71 2.51 -10.77
N LEU A 208 15.78 1.90 -9.58
CA LEU A 208 15.84 0.45 -9.41
C LEU A 208 14.50 -0.11 -8.98
N THR A 209 14.00 0.33 -7.81
CA THR A 209 12.73 -0.16 -7.27
C THR A 209 11.89 0.96 -6.67
N VAL A 210 10.58 0.71 -6.65
CA VAL A 210 9.57 1.42 -5.89
C VAL A 210 8.81 0.40 -5.07
N ASP A 211 8.75 0.60 -3.75
CA ASP A 211 8.10 -0.30 -2.80
C ASP A 211 7.08 0.44 -1.96
N TYR A 212 5.94 -0.22 -1.67
CA TYR A 212 4.93 0.23 -0.73
C TYR A 212 5.07 -0.53 0.58
N ILE A 213 5.47 0.16 1.65
CA ILE A 213 5.79 -0.44 2.95
C ILE A 213 4.86 0.15 4.00
N TRP A 214 4.17 -0.69 4.78
CA TRP A 214 3.38 -0.25 5.92
C TRP A 214 4.23 0.65 6.82
N ALA A 215 3.73 1.82 7.16
CA ALA A 215 4.54 2.80 7.87
C ALA A 215 3.73 3.60 8.89
N PRO A 216 4.33 3.97 10.05
CA PRO A 216 3.68 4.82 11.05
C PRO A 216 3.51 6.27 10.55
N VAL A 217 2.65 7.00 11.25
CA VAL A 217 2.47 8.45 11.02
C VAL A 217 3.74 9.22 11.37
N GLU A 218 4.39 8.82 12.46
CA GLU A 218 5.71 9.35 12.82
C GLU A 218 6.80 8.65 12.01
N GLN A 219 7.94 9.32 11.85
CA GLN A 219 9.06 8.72 11.14
C GLN A 219 9.63 7.54 11.91
N ALA A 220 9.77 6.41 11.23
CA ALA A 220 10.47 5.22 11.72
C ALA A 220 11.71 4.94 10.87
N THR A 221 12.44 3.91 11.24
CA THR A 221 13.61 3.41 10.49
C THR A 221 13.33 1.99 10.06
N LEU A 222 13.52 1.70 8.77
CA LEU A 222 13.44 0.34 8.25
C LEU A 222 14.55 -0.54 8.82
N ALA A 223 14.25 -1.81 9.01
CA ALA A 223 15.28 -2.82 9.20
C ALA A 223 16.27 -2.81 8.02
N ASP A 224 17.52 -3.14 8.30
CA ASP A 224 18.54 -3.23 7.25
C ASP A 224 18.11 -4.22 6.18
N PHE A 225 18.31 -3.88 4.92
CA PHE A 225 17.95 -4.75 3.81
C PHE A 225 19.09 -4.87 2.79
N LYS A 226 19.04 -5.96 2.02
CA LYS A 226 20.02 -6.28 0.99
C LYS A 226 19.41 -6.11 -0.39
N MET A 227 20.17 -5.55 -1.31
CA MET A 227 19.89 -5.58 -2.74
C MET A 227 21.03 -6.28 -3.46
N THR A 228 20.70 -7.19 -4.37
CA THR A 228 21.63 -7.91 -5.23
C THR A 228 21.35 -7.51 -6.68
N PHE A 229 22.36 -7.07 -7.39
CA PHE A 229 22.29 -6.70 -8.79
C PHE A 229 22.50 -7.93 -9.67
N LEU A 230 21.61 -8.14 -10.63
CA LEU A 230 21.62 -9.29 -11.52
C LEU A 230 21.67 -8.85 -12.98
N ASP A 231 22.32 -9.65 -13.83
CA ASP A 231 22.26 -9.48 -15.27
C ASP A 231 20.88 -9.94 -15.84
N ALA A 232 20.70 -9.82 -17.15
CA ALA A 232 19.46 -10.21 -17.81
C ALA A 232 19.15 -11.72 -17.69
N ALA A 233 20.17 -12.56 -17.47
CA ALA A 233 20.03 -14.00 -17.25
C ALA A 233 19.75 -14.36 -15.78
N GLY A 234 19.76 -13.37 -14.89
CA GLY A 234 19.56 -13.56 -13.45
C GLY A 234 20.82 -13.94 -12.68
N LYS A 235 21.99 -13.83 -13.31
CA LYS A 235 23.28 -14.09 -12.65
C LYS A 235 23.69 -12.86 -11.83
N GLU A 236 24.18 -13.09 -10.62
CA GLU A 236 24.69 -12.04 -9.74
C GLU A 236 25.91 -11.33 -10.35
N ILE A 237 25.82 -10.02 -10.42
CA ILE A 237 26.91 -9.11 -10.79
C ILE A 237 27.58 -8.59 -9.52
N SER A 238 26.79 -8.05 -8.60
CA SER A 238 27.23 -7.55 -7.32
C SER A 238 26.09 -7.50 -6.29
N ALA A 239 26.44 -7.38 -5.00
CA ALA A 239 25.48 -7.20 -3.94
C ALA A 239 25.79 -5.93 -3.14
N ASN A 240 24.72 -5.18 -2.79
CA ASN A 240 24.80 -4.08 -1.86
C ASN A 240 23.99 -4.42 -0.62
N SER A 241 24.64 -4.42 0.54
CA SER A 241 24.02 -4.66 1.86
C SER A 241 24.08 -3.42 2.77
N ASP A 242 24.41 -2.26 2.21
CA ASP A 242 24.61 -1.03 2.99
C ASP A 242 23.35 -0.17 3.11
N PHE A 243 22.17 -0.74 2.83
CA PHE A 243 20.89 -0.07 3.06
C PHE A 243 20.53 -0.13 4.54
N LYS A 244 21.05 0.84 5.29
CA LYS A 244 20.89 0.95 6.73
C LYS A 244 20.29 2.28 7.12
N SER A 245 19.55 2.27 8.23
CA SER A 245 18.98 3.50 8.80
C SER A 245 18.13 4.29 7.81
N ILE A 246 17.44 3.59 6.89
CA ILE A 246 16.57 4.23 5.90
C ILE A 246 15.29 4.71 6.61
N PRO A 247 14.98 6.02 6.58
CA PRO A 247 13.76 6.52 7.19
C PRO A 247 12.54 6.12 6.37
N ILE A 248 11.46 5.77 7.04
CA ILE A 248 10.15 5.54 6.42
C ILE A 248 9.08 6.30 7.20
N ARG A 249 8.10 6.82 6.48
CA ARG A 249 6.97 7.52 7.07
C ARG A 249 5.75 7.37 6.18
N ARG A 250 4.60 7.19 6.79
CA ARG A 250 3.31 7.10 6.10
C ARG A 250 3.05 8.30 5.20
N ASN A 251 2.57 8.00 3.98
CA ASN A 251 2.23 9.00 2.95
C ASN A 251 3.39 9.88 2.50
N TYR A 252 4.64 9.44 2.75
CA TYR A 252 5.85 10.09 2.28
C TYR A 252 6.65 9.16 1.38
N ARG A 253 7.40 9.78 0.46
CA ARG A 253 8.39 9.09 -0.37
C ARG A 253 9.77 9.24 0.26
N THR A 254 10.45 8.12 0.45
CA THR A 254 11.87 8.06 0.80
C THR A 254 12.66 7.69 -0.44
N MET A 255 13.71 8.44 -0.74
CA MET A 255 14.66 8.13 -1.80
C MET A 255 15.95 7.60 -1.18
N ALA A 256 16.21 6.30 -1.33
CA ALA A 256 17.48 5.70 -0.99
C ALA A 256 18.41 5.72 -2.22
N VAL A 257 19.64 6.15 -2.02
CA VAL A 257 20.63 6.28 -3.10
C VAL A 257 21.80 5.35 -2.85
N SER A 258 22.19 4.61 -3.88
CA SER A 258 23.27 3.63 -3.82
C SER A 258 24.20 3.77 -5.04
N TYR A 259 25.18 2.87 -5.09
CA TYR A 259 26.06 2.63 -6.22
C TYR A 259 26.05 1.14 -6.53
N THR A 260 26.24 0.76 -7.78
CA THR A 260 26.36 -0.65 -8.18
C THR A 260 27.64 -1.32 -7.72
N HIS A 261 28.56 -0.56 -7.12
CA HIS A 261 29.93 -0.98 -6.73
C HIS A 261 30.83 -1.47 -7.87
N LEU A 262 30.42 -1.30 -9.11
CA LEU A 262 31.21 -1.76 -10.27
C LEU A 262 32.47 -0.90 -10.49
N ARG A 263 32.57 0.28 -9.85
CA ARG A 263 33.77 1.15 -9.93
C ARG A 263 34.86 0.84 -8.92
N ALA A 264 34.62 0.01 -7.92
CA ALA A 264 35.60 -0.27 -6.86
C ALA A 264 36.87 -1.01 -7.37
N HIS A 265 36.81 -1.61 -8.55
CA HIS A 265 37.94 -2.30 -9.14
C HIS A 265 38.80 -1.44 -10.08
N GLU A 266 38.37 -0.22 -10.45
CA GLU A 266 39.17 0.65 -11.34
C GLU A 266 40.07 1.65 -10.62
N THR A 267 39.97 1.85 -9.33
CA THR A 267 40.82 2.80 -8.57
C THR A 267 42.22 2.29 -8.25
N GLY A 268 42.59 1.09 -8.70
CA GLY A 268 43.92 0.48 -8.50
C GLY A 268 44.95 0.66 -9.62
N ALA A 269 44.65 1.37 -10.71
CA ALA A 269 45.46 1.35 -11.90
C ALA A 269 45.89 2.75 -12.44
N TYR A 270 46.14 3.72 -11.54
CA TYR A 270 46.86 4.96 -11.91
C TYR A 270 47.90 5.25 -10.83
N LEU A 271 49.06 4.68 -10.99
CA LEU A 271 50.37 5.20 -10.57
C LEU A 271 51.19 5.53 -11.80
#